data_7d5b380d4657429bce38ced3e9dd3246
#
_entry.id   7d5b380d4657429bce38ced3e9dd3246
#
_cell.length_a   1.000
_cell.length_b   1.000
_cell.length_c   1.000
_cell.angle_alpha   90.00
_cell.angle_beta   90.00
_cell.angle_gamma   90.00
#
_symmetry.space_group_name_H-M   'P 1'
#
loop_
_entity.id
_entity.type
_entity.pdbx_description
1 polymer ?
#
loop_
_entity_poly.entity_id
_entity_poly.type
_entity_poly.pdbx_seq_one_letter_code
_entity_poly.pdbx_strand_id
1 'polypeptide(L)' 'RKTLWNNLTNHFGKSEEVKDKLTQALGMAELEASVRGEALSIVDFARLSDSLQEVGLS' A
#
# COMPACT_ATOMS: atom_id res chain seq x y z
N ARG A 1 -6.84 9.44 -12.96
CA ARG A 1 -6.66 9.43 -11.53
C ARG A 1 -5.96 8.18 -11.08
N LYS A 2 -5.09 8.34 -10.12
CA LYS A 2 -4.26 7.22 -9.68
C LYS A 2 -4.78 6.65 -8.38
N THR A 3 -4.84 5.34 -8.32
CA THR A 3 -5.23 4.65 -7.11
C THR A 3 -4.02 4.51 -6.18
N LEU A 4 -4.28 4.13 -4.95
CA LEU A 4 -3.20 3.85 -4.00
C LEU A 4 -2.28 2.76 -4.54
N TRP A 5 -2.83 1.74 -5.18
CA TRP A 5 -2.05 0.67 -5.77
C TRP A 5 -1.05 1.21 -6.79
N ASN A 6 -1.51 2.09 -7.68
CA ASN A 6 -0.62 2.68 -8.68
C ASN A 6 0.51 3.47 -8.03
N ASN A 7 0.17 4.26 -7.01
CA ASN A 7 1.19 5.04 -6.30
C ASN A 7 2.24 4.13 -5.66
N LEU A 8 1.80 3.08 -5.02
CA LEU A 8 2.72 2.16 -4.34
C LEU A 8 3.58 1.40 -5.34
N THR A 9 3.00 0.92 -6.43
CA THR A 9 3.79 0.19 -7.42
C THR A 9 4.77 1.10 -8.15
N ASN A 10 4.40 2.37 -8.35
CA ASN A 10 5.34 3.33 -8.94
C ASN A 10 6.51 3.63 -8.00
N HIS A 11 6.25 3.62 -6.71
CA HIS A 11 7.29 3.93 -5.72
C HIS A 11 8.20 2.74 -5.44
N PHE A 12 7.62 1.56 -5.25
CA PHE A 12 8.38 0.37 -4.86
C PHE A 12 8.77 -0.53 -6.03
N GLY A 13 8.11 -0.38 -7.17
CA GLY A 13 8.37 -1.22 -8.33
C GLY A 13 7.18 -2.09 -8.66
N LYS A 14 7.24 -2.74 -9.81
CA LYS A 14 6.13 -3.54 -10.31
C LYS A 14 6.48 -5.02 -10.43
N SER A 15 7.47 -5.49 -9.69
CA SER A 15 7.81 -6.90 -9.68
C SER A 15 6.73 -7.69 -8.94
N GLU A 16 6.64 -8.97 -9.22
CA GLU A 16 5.64 -9.81 -8.58
C GLU A 16 5.86 -9.89 -7.07
N GLU A 17 7.11 -9.91 -6.64
CA GLU A 17 7.43 -9.93 -5.23
C GLU A 17 6.89 -8.68 -4.52
N VAL A 18 7.11 -7.52 -5.13
CA VAL A 18 6.60 -6.26 -4.57
C VAL A 18 5.08 -6.26 -4.55
N LYS A 19 4.46 -6.69 -5.63
CA LYS A 19 3.01 -6.72 -5.70
C LYS A 19 2.42 -7.63 -4.62
N ASP A 20 3.05 -8.77 -4.39
CA ASP A 20 2.61 -9.71 -3.37
C ASP A 20 2.68 -9.07 -1.99
N LYS A 21 3.81 -8.42 -1.69
CA LYS A 21 3.99 -7.75 -0.41
C LYS A 21 3.02 -6.60 -0.23
N LEU A 22 2.78 -5.83 -1.29
CA LEU A 22 1.82 -4.74 -1.24
C LEU A 22 0.41 -5.26 -0.95
N THR A 23 0.03 -6.36 -1.58
CA THR A 23 -1.27 -6.98 -1.32
C THR A 23 -1.40 -7.37 0.15
N GLN A 24 -0.36 -7.98 0.71
CA GLN A 24 -0.36 -8.34 2.12
C GLN A 24 -0.45 -7.10 3.01
N ALA A 25 0.32 -6.07 2.70
CA ALA A 25 0.31 -4.85 3.51
C ALA A 25 -1.06 -4.18 3.50
N LEU A 26 -1.67 -4.10 2.33
CA LEU A 26 -3.00 -3.50 2.22
C LEU A 26 -4.03 -4.31 3.01
N GLY A 27 -3.95 -5.63 2.95
CA GLY A 27 -4.84 -6.48 3.73
C GLY A 27 -4.65 -6.27 5.23
N MET A 28 -3.42 -6.15 5.68
CA MET A 28 -3.13 -5.91 7.09
C MET A 28 -3.63 -4.55 7.55
N ALA A 29 -3.55 -3.56 6.68
CA ALA A 29 -4.02 -2.21 7.00
C ALA A 29 -5.53 -2.05 6.78
N GLU A 30 -6.19 -3.09 6.28
CA GLU A 30 -7.62 -3.09 5.97
C GLU A 30 -7.96 -2.03 4.92
N LEU A 31 -7.08 -1.88 3.93
CA LEU A 31 -7.26 -0.94 2.84
C LEU A 31 -7.46 -1.70 1.53
N GLU A 32 -8.26 -1.12 0.64
CA GLU A 32 -8.45 -1.69 -0.69
C GLU A 32 -7.44 -1.11 -1.67
N ALA A 33 -6.98 -1.95 -2.58
CA ALA A 33 -6.01 -1.50 -3.58
C ALA A 33 -6.58 -0.42 -4.49
N SER A 34 -7.89 -0.42 -4.70
CA SER A 34 -8.55 0.53 -5.59
C SER A 34 -8.80 1.88 -4.92
N VAL A 35 -8.55 2.02 -3.63
CA VAL A 35 -8.78 3.28 -2.93
C VAL A 35 -7.80 4.34 -3.45
N ARG A 36 -8.24 5.58 -3.48
CA ARG A 36 -7.40 6.70 -3.89
C ARG A 36 -6.66 7.23 -2.68
N GLY A 37 -5.39 7.65 -2.91
CA GLY A 37 -4.59 8.17 -1.81
C GLY A 37 -5.24 9.33 -1.10
N GLU A 38 -5.95 10.18 -1.85
CA GLU A 38 -6.61 11.35 -1.26
C GLU A 38 -7.78 10.98 -0.35
N ALA A 39 -8.27 9.75 -0.44
CA ALA A 39 -9.36 9.29 0.41
C ALA A 39 -8.87 8.73 1.74
N LEU A 40 -7.56 8.63 1.93
CA LEU A 40 -7.00 8.06 3.15
C LEU A 40 -6.89 9.11 4.23
N SER A 41 -7.20 8.71 5.46
CA SER A 41 -6.99 9.56 6.62
C SER A 41 -5.56 9.40 7.13
N ILE A 42 -5.18 10.22 8.11
CA ILE A 42 -3.86 10.10 8.73
C ILE A 42 -3.72 8.72 9.39
N VAL A 43 -4.78 8.23 10.00
CA VAL A 43 -4.78 6.91 10.64
C VAL A 43 -4.54 5.82 9.59
N ASP A 44 -5.17 5.94 8.43
CA ASP A 44 -4.99 4.97 7.35
C ASP A 44 -3.55 4.95 6.87
N PHE A 45 -2.94 6.13 6.72
CA PHE A 45 -1.54 6.21 6.31
C PHE A 45 -0.63 5.59 7.37
N ALA A 46 -0.91 5.81 8.63
CA ALA A 46 -0.11 5.22 9.71
C ALA A 46 -0.18 3.70 9.68
N ARG A 47 -1.37 3.15 9.49
CA ARG A 47 -1.55 1.70 9.38
C ARG A 47 -0.83 1.14 8.17
N LEU A 48 -0.92 1.85 7.05
CA LEU A 48 -0.24 1.41 5.84
C LEU A 48 1.27 1.41 6.04
N SER A 49 1.80 2.46 6.66
CA SER A 49 3.23 2.55 6.93
C SER A 49 3.70 1.37 7.80
N ASP A 50 2.97 1.09 8.87
CA ASP A 50 3.30 -0.05 9.73
C ASP A 50 3.26 -1.36 8.96
N SER A 51 2.24 -1.54 8.12
CA SER A 51 2.09 -2.74 7.32
C SER A 51 3.23 -2.91 6.33
N LEU A 52 3.65 -1.81 5.71
CA LEU A 52 4.76 -1.86 4.76
C LEU A 52 6.06 -2.27 5.46
N GLN A 53 6.27 -1.82 6.69
CA GLN A 53 7.43 -2.24 7.47
C GLN A 53 7.35 -3.72 7.79
N GLU A 54 6.17 -4.19 8.15
CA GLU A 54 5.98 -5.60 8.49
C GLU A 54 6.29 -6.52 7.32
N VAL A 55 5.96 -6.13 6.10
CA VAL A 55 6.25 -6.96 4.93
C VAL A 55 7.64 -6.69 4.36
N GLY A 56 8.38 -5.75 4.92
CA GLY A 56 9.75 -5.49 4.54
C GLY A 56 9.93 -4.53 3.37
N LEU A 57 8.94 -3.70 3.08
CA LEU A 57 9.03 -2.76 1.97
C LEU A 57 9.50 -1.36 2.40
N SER A 58 9.59 -1.09 3.66
CA SER A 58 10.07 0.23 4.07
C SER A 58 11.09 0.15 5.19
#